data_c63a4158d7f13728da7fd5fce7ceb3c3
#
_entry.id   c63a4158d7f13728da7fd5fce7ceb3c3
#
_cell.length_a   1.000
_cell.length_b   1.000
_cell.length_c   1.000
_cell.angle_alpha   90.00
_cell.angle_beta   90.00
_cell.angle_gamma   90.00
#
_symmetry.space_group_name_H-M   'P 1'
#
loop_
_entity.id
_entity.type
_entity.pdbx_description
1 polymer ?
#
loop_
_entity_poly.entity_id
_entity_poly.type
_entity_poly.pdbx_seq_one_letter_code
_entity_poly.pdbx_strand_id
1 'polypeptide(L)'
;MPNSLLTLLEMIEEVMEEESSLEAIQNVVSSAGGEIIKRNPRNFKIVSDDRVALEKVLTPQLANLGLVWQPNSPGAGFGRYILPRSRSEGGSLYFLMKPTRAGAAQLGAQYEKSLEQTMKQLLPSYQVESAGSGPGSDLVISDGNSSLQIELKTSSGADFGQFKMAYEVDKKRWAAVETKGYLKNEQLYSGIFTNVVKPAMANKHIDIYKYPKSNLNIKDGVVYGLRRASHTGRVKRHLQQQWFGNRTDMNIPVDGSLVQSLKGDELIQIQGRGVYALTPQAASYFGISELKDSVKKSQVRIRIKPHSSTDGTHSFTCALKLNLSKSDADLTDDEFLVKIKEYLEGT
;
A
#
# COMPACT_ATOMS: atom_id res chain seq x y z
N MET A 1 37.49 -48.80 3.11
CA MET A 1 37.36 -47.38 3.10
C MET A 1 37.67 -46.77 1.72
N PRO A 2 36.86 -46.97 0.70
CA PRO A 2 36.94 -46.19 -0.56
C PRO A 2 35.79 -45.22 -0.78
N ASN A 3 34.75 -45.22 0.07
CA ASN A 3 33.53 -44.45 -0.22
C ASN A 3 33.52 -42.98 0.18
N SER A 4 34.54 -42.53 0.95
CA SER A 4 34.49 -41.14 1.45
C SER A 4 35.01 -40.09 0.44
N LEU A 5 35.93 -40.47 -0.45
CA LEU A 5 36.50 -39.55 -1.43
C LEU A 5 35.59 -39.33 -2.64
N LEU A 6 34.90 -40.41 -3.10
CA LEU A 6 33.91 -40.30 -4.17
C LEU A 6 32.71 -39.43 -3.71
N THR A 7 32.22 -39.67 -2.51
CA THR A 7 31.14 -38.87 -1.91
C THR A 7 31.52 -37.41 -1.72
N LEU A 8 32.80 -37.12 -1.39
CA LEU A 8 33.29 -35.75 -1.24
C LEU A 8 33.42 -35.06 -2.62
N LEU A 9 33.87 -35.76 -3.65
CA LEU A 9 33.93 -35.24 -5.01
C LEU A 9 32.54 -34.97 -5.59
N GLU A 10 31.58 -35.87 -5.40
CA GLU A 10 30.20 -35.69 -5.78
C GLU A 10 29.56 -34.47 -5.06
N MET A 11 29.81 -34.28 -3.76
CA MET A 11 29.40 -33.12 -3.01
C MET A 11 30.02 -31.80 -3.51
N ILE A 12 31.30 -31.84 -3.91
CA ILE A 12 32.00 -30.67 -4.46
C ILE A 12 31.44 -30.29 -5.83
N GLU A 13 31.22 -31.27 -6.71
CA GLU A 13 30.61 -31.05 -8.02
C GLU A 13 29.18 -30.46 -7.86
N GLU A 14 28.39 -31.01 -6.95
CA GLU A 14 27.03 -30.50 -6.65
C GLU A 14 27.05 -29.04 -6.15
N VAL A 15 28.00 -28.68 -5.29
CA VAL A 15 28.17 -27.29 -4.79
C VAL A 15 28.62 -26.36 -5.91
N MET A 16 29.55 -26.80 -6.77
CA MET A 16 30.01 -26.01 -7.92
C MET A 16 28.93 -25.78 -8.97
N GLU A 17 28.06 -26.77 -9.23
CA GLU A 17 26.91 -26.61 -10.12
C GLU A 17 25.85 -25.69 -9.53
N GLU A 18 25.65 -25.71 -8.21
CA GLU A 18 24.73 -24.80 -7.53
C GLU A 18 25.18 -23.35 -7.62
N GLU A 19 26.46 -23.07 -7.37
CA GLU A 19 27.04 -21.73 -7.48
C GLU A 19 26.95 -21.20 -8.91
N SER A 20 27.27 -22.02 -9.90
CA SER A 20 27.18 -21.67 -11.33
C SER A 20 25.75 -21.37 -11.75
N SER A 21 24.77 -22.14 -11.28
CA SER A 21 23.34 -21.90 -11.59
C SER A 21 22.81 -20.64 -10.92
N LEU A 22 23.22 -20.35 -9.68
CA LEU A 22 22.83 -19.12 -8.97
C LEU A 22 23.43 -17.88 -9.61
N GLU A 23 24.68 -17.96 -10.04
CA GLU A 23 25.37 -16.87 -10.73
C GLU A 23 24.70 -16.56 -12.07
N ALA A 24 24.36 -17.58 -12.86
CA ALA A 24 23.61 -17.40 -14.11
C ALA A 24 22.25 -16.72 -13.88
N ILE A 25 21.50 -17.13 -12.86
CA ILE A 25 20.23 -16.51 -12.49
C ILE A 25 20.42 -15.06 -12.04
N GLN A 26 21.46 -14.80 -11.26
CA GLN A 26 21.80 -13.44 -10.78
C GLN A 26 22.14 -12.51 -11.94
N ASN A 27 22.93 -12.98 -12.90
CA ASN A 27 23.31 -12.23 -14.09
C ASN A 27 22.08 -11.89 -14.94
N VAL A 28 21.16 -12.83 -15.16
CA VAL A 28 19.91 -12.60 -15.89
C VAL A 28 19.04 -11.56 -15.19
N VAL A 29 18.89 -11.67 -13.87
CA VAL A 29 18.08 -10.74 -13.08
C VAL A 29 18.70 -9.33 -13.07
N SER A 30 20.01 -9.22 -12.90
CA SER A 30 20.74 -7.94 -12.89
C SER A 30 20.70 -7.26 -14.26
N SER A 31 20.88 -8.01 -15.34
CA SER A 31 20.81 -7.49 -16.72
C SER A 31 19.42 -6.98 -17.07
N ALA A 32 18.38 -7.50 -16.44
CA ALA A 32 16.99 -7.06 -16.58
C ALA A 32 16.61 -5.91 -15.63
N GLY A 33 17.56 -5.36 -14.85
CA GLY A 33 17.33 -4.27 -13.89
C GLY A 33 16.74 -4.70 -12.55
N GLY A 34 16.89 -5.97 -12.19
CA GLY A 34 16.50 -6.50 -10.89
C GLY A 34 17.70 -6.77 -9.97
N GLU A 35 17.43 -7.02 -8.71
CA GLU A 35 18.40 -7.41 -7.69
C GLU A 35 17.93 -8.68 -6.98
N ILE A 36 18.84 -9.59 -6.66
CA ILE A 36 18.57 -10.78 -5.86
C ILE A 36 19.07 -10.60 -4.43
N ILE A 37 18.16 -10.73 -3.47
CA ILE A 37 18.48 -10.71 -2.04
C ILE A 37 18.25 -12.11 -1.46
N LYS A 38 19.33 -12.73 -0.96
CA LYS A 38 19.26 -14.02 -0.28
C LYS A 38 18.53 -13.89 1.06
N ARG A 39 17.54 -14.74 1.32
CA ARG A 39 16.76 -14.77 2.56
C ARG A 39 17.15 -15.91 3.50
N ASN A 40 17.36 -17.07 2.93
CA ASN A 40 17.89 -18.28 3.56
C ASN A 40 18.45 -19.20 2.45
N PRO A 41 19.03 -20.34 2.76
CA PRO A 41 19.68 -21.19 1.77
C PRO A 41 18.83 -21.52 0.52
N ARG A 42 17.50 -21.55 0.63
CA ARG A 42 16.61 -21.94 -0.48
C ARG A 42 15.67 -20.85 -0.94
N ASN A 43 15.64 -19.69 -0.28
CA ASN A 43 14.71 -18.64 -0.60
C ASN A 43 15.43 -17.35 -0.90
N PHE A 44 15.19 -16.83 -2.08
CA PHE A 44 15.71 -15.58 -2.60
C PHE A 44 14.55 -14.62 -2.85
N LYS A 45 14.82 -13.33 -2.89
CA LYS A 45 13.86 -12.31 -3.24
C LYS A 45 14.40 -11.52 -4.42
N ILE A 46 13.61 -11.44 -5.50
CA ILE A 46 13.86 -10.53 -6.61
C ILE A 46 13.22 -9.17 -6.28
N VAL A 47 13.99 -8.11 -6.40
CA VAL A 47 13.58 -6.72 -6.17
C VAL A 47 13.79 -5.93 -7.45
N SER A 48 12.83 -5.09 -7.81
CA SER A 48 12.92 -4.15 -8.93
C SER A 48 11.92 -3.01 -8.72
N ASP A 49 12.20 -1.87 -9.31
CA ASP A 49 11.32 -0.70 -9.29
C ASP A 49 10.09 -0.94 -10.18
N ASP A 50 10.23 -1.55 -11.36
CA ASP A 50 9.13 -1.96 -12.22
C ASP A 50 9.08 -3.48 -12.39
N ARG A 51 8.24 -4.13 -11.58
CA ARG A 51 8.11 -5.58 -11.57
C ARG A 51 7.29 -6.16 -12.70
N VAL A 52 6.33 -5.42 -13.22
CA VAL A 52 5.50 -5.92 -14.33
C VAL A 52 6.35 -5.98 -15.59
N ALA A 53 7.15 -4.95 -15.84
CA ALA A 53 8.12 -4.96 -16.92
C ALA A 53 9.17 -6.03 -16.69
N LEU A 54 9.71 -6.13 -15.47
CA LEU A 54 10.71 -7.15 -15.12
C LEU A 54 10.17 -8.57 -15.28
N GLU A 55 8.95 -8.89 -14.83
CA GLU A 55 8.33 -10.21 -14.99
C GLU A 55 8.25 -10.62 -16.45
N LYS A 56 7.85 -9.71 -17.34
CA LYS A 56 7.76 -9.97 -18.79
C LYS A 56 9.10 -10.32 -19.41
N VAL A 57 10.17 -9.64 -18.96
CA VAL A 57 11.54 -9.86 -19.47
C VAL A 57 12.15 -11.11 -18.84
N LEU A 58 11.96 -11.33 -17.53
CA LEU A 58 12.60 -12.44 -16.82
C LEU A 58 11.97 -13.80 -17.14
N THR A 59 10.65 -13.87 -17.31
CA THR A 59 9.97 -15.16 -17.45
C THR A 59 10.56 -16.03 -18.58
N PRO A 60 10.74 -15.55 -19.81
CA PRO A 60 11.35 -16.36 -20.87
C PRO A 60 12.84 -16.66 -20.60
N GLN A 61 13.60 -15.73 -20.03
CA GLN A 61 15.02 -15.89 -19.79
C GLN A 61 15.30 -16.91 -18.66
N LEU A 62 14.55 -16.82 -17.55
CA LEU A 62 14.66 -17.76 -16.44
C LEU A 62 14.12 -19.15 -16.79
N ALA A 63 13.13 -19.24 -17.69
CA ALA A 63 12.65 -20.53 -18.21
C ALA A 63 13.77 -21.29 -18.96
N ASN A 64 14.62 -20.59 -19.70
CA ASN A 64 15.81 -21.19 -20.35
C ASN A 64 16.84 -21.73 -19.36
N LEU A 65 16.81 -21.24 -18.12
CA LEU A 65 17.63 -21.77 -17.00
C LEU A 65 16.86 -22.82 -16.16
N GLY A 66 15.75 -23.34 -16.66
CA GLY A 66 14.96 -24.38 -16.00
C GLY A 66 14.04 -23.89 -14.87
N LEU A 67 13.87 -22.57 -14.70
CA LEU A 67 12.96 -22.05 -13.68
C LEU A 67 11.51 -22.03 -14.20
N VAL A 68 10.59 -22.40 -13.32
CA VAL A 68 9.15 -22.35 -13.59
C VAL A 68 8.51 -21.18 -12.87
N TRP A 69 7.81 -20.33 -13.61
CA TRP A 69 7.02 -19.24 -13.02
C TRP A 69 5.73 -19.75 -12.37
N GLN A 70 5.49 -19.37 -11.13
CA GLN A 70 4.26 -19.63 -10.40
C GLN A 70 3.67 -18.32 -9.87
N PRO A 71 2.64 -17.76 -10.51
CA PRO A 71 1.96 -16.57 -10.04
C PRO A 71 1.19 -16.84 -8.75
N ASN A 72 1.10 -15.84 -7.86
CA ASN A 72 0.25 -15.94 -6.67
C ASN A 72 -1.24 -15.91 -7.00
N SER A 73 -1.59 -15.17 -8.06
CA SER A 73 -2.93 -15.16 -8.68
C SER A 73 -2.79 -14.60 -10.10
N PRO A 74 -3.68 -14.95 -11.03
CA PRO A 74 -3.64 -14.44 -12.39
C PRO A 74 -3.63 -12.90 -12.43
N GLY A 75 -2.66 -12.31 -13.12
CA GLY A 75 -2.54 -10.85 -13.28
C GLY A 75 -2.04 -10.07 -12.05
N ALA A 76 -1.61 -10.74 -10.99
CA ALA A 76 -1.19 -10.06 -9.76
C ALA A 76 0.19 -9.39 -9.85
N GLY A 77 0.98 -9.63 -10.89
CA GLY A 77 2.34 -9.08 -11.05
C GLY A 77 3.30 -9.51 -9.93
N PHE A 78 2.97 -10.54 -9.18
CA PHE A 78 3.84 -11.14 -8.17
C PHE A 78 3.60 -12.63 -8.03
N GLY A 79 4.68 -13.35 -7.82
CA GLY A 79 4.72 -14.80 -7.74
C GLY A 79 6.10 -15.26 -7.32
N ARG A 80 6.49 -16.42 -7.79
CA ARG A 80 7.83 -16.97 -7.58
C ARG A 80 8.30 -17.75 -8.79
N TYR A 81 9.57 -17.67 -9.08
CA TYR A 81 10.25 -18.64 -9.94
C TYR A 81 10.73 -19.79 -9.07
N ILE A 82 10.57 -20.99 -9.54
CA ILE A 82 10.99 -22.21 -8.87
C ILE A 82 12.02 -22.89 -9.76
N LEU A 83 13.22 -23.12 -9.26
CA LEU A 83 14.18 -24.04 -9.85
C LEU A 83 13.93 -25.41 -9.19
N PRO A 84 13.29 -26.36 -9.90
CA PRO A 84 13.02 -27.69 -9.36
C PRO A 84 14.35 -28.43 -9.17
N ARG A 85 14.51 -29.05 -8.02
CA ARG A 85 15.65 -29.94 -7.69
C ARG A 85 15.13 -31.14 -6.90
N SER A 86 15.82 -32.24 -7.00
CA SER A 86 15.54 -33.44 -6.21
C SER A 86 15.82 -33.22 -4.71
N ARG A 87 15.34 -34.09 -3.86
CA ARG A 87 15.67 -34.04 -2.42
C ARG A 87 17.14 -34.33 -2.16
N SER A 88 17.80 -35.15 -2.97
CA SER A 88 19.22 -35.42 -2.93
C SER A 88 20.05 -34.17 -3.23
N GLU A 89 19.60 -33.32 -4.13
CA GLU A 89 20.19 -32.01 -4.49
C GLU A 89 19.78 -30.87 -3.54
N GLY A 90 19.43 -31.16 -2.31
CA GLY A 90 19.04 -30.14 -1.34
C GLY A 90 17.60 -29.58 -1.52
N GLY A 91 16.85 -29.99 -2.55
CA GLY A 91 15.47 -29.56 -2.86
C GLY A 91 15.38 -28.22 -3.58
N SER A 92 14.19 -27.91 -4.10
CA SER A 92 13.93 -26.76 -4.97
C SER A 92 14.36 -25.39 -4.38
N LEU A 93 14.86 -24.50 -5.24
CA LEU A 93 15.15 -23.11 -4.91
C LEU A 93 13.95 -22.22 -5.31
N TYR A 94 13.67 -21.21 -4.50
CA TYR A 94 12.54 -20.32 -4.66
C TYR A 94 12.99 -18.86 -4.78
N PHE A 95 12.70 -18.24 -5.91
CA PHE A 95 12.97 -16.83 -6.18
C PHE A 95 11.67 -16.04 -6.12
N LEU A 96 11.40 -15.45 -4.99
CA LEU A 96 10.15 -14.78 -4.70
C LEU A 96 10.16 -13.36 -5.27
N MET A 97 9.33 -13.09 -6.25
CA MET A 97 9.09 -11.75 -6.75
C MET A 97 7.91 -11.16 -5.97
N LYS A 98 8.22 -10.39 -4.93
CA LYS A 98 7.22 -9.67 -4.13
C LYS A 98 7.14 -8.21 -4.54
N PRO A 99 5.94 -7.58 -4.43
CA PRO A 99 5.90 -6.14 -4.34
C PRO A 99 6.83 -5.68 -3.22
N THR A 100 7.80 -4.85 -3.52
CA THR A 100 8.46 -4.08 -2.47
C THR A 100 7.36 -3.25 -1.81
N ARG A 101 7.30 -3.20 -0.48
CA ARG A 101 6.34 -2.31 0.23
C ARG A 101 6.60 -0.83 -0.08
N ALA A 102 7.81 -0.49 -0.49
CA ALA A 102 8.14 0.78 -1.10
C ALA A 102 7.32 1.04 -2.38
N GLY A 103 6.98 -0.01 -3.15
CA GLY A 103 6.25 0.15 -4.41
C GLY A 103 4.90 0.85 -4.32
N ALA A 104 4.11 0.68 -3.25
CA ALA A 104 2.79 1.36 -3.21
C ALA A 104 2.91 2.86 -2.92
N ALA A 105 3.81 3.27 -2.02
CA ALA A 105 4.08 4.69 -1.77
C ALA A 105 4.87 5.31 -2.94
N GLN A 106 5.80 4.56 -3.51
CA GLN A 106 6.59 4.98 -4.66
C GLN A 106 5.75 5.07 -5.93
N LEU A 107 4.85 4.11 -6.18
CA LEU A 107 3.86 4.20 -7.26
C LEU A 107 2.92 5.40 -7.06
N GLY A 108 2.55 5.73 -5.80
CA GLY A 108 1.82 6.94 -5.47
C GLY A 108 2.58 8.18 -5.92
N ALA A 109 3.80 8.35 -5.42
CA ALA A 109 4.64 9.49 -5.76
C ALA A 109 4.98 9.57 -7.27
N GLN A 110 5.18 8.43 -7.94
CA GLN A 110 5.38 8.39 -9.39
C GLN A 110 4.13 8.83 -10.16
N TYR A 111 2.95 8.39 -9.74
CA TYR A 111 1.69 8.81 -10.36
C TYR A 111 1.46 10.31 -10.17
N GLU A 112 1.60 10.82 -8.95
CA GLU A 112 1.48 12.25 -8.64
C GLU A 112 2.43 13.08 -9.51
N LYS A 113 3.71 12.71 -9.56
CA LYS A 113 4.72 13.38 -10.37
C LYS A 113 4.44 13.28 -11.87
N SER A 114 3.99 12.12 -12.36
CA SER A 114 3.66 11.94 -13.77
C SER A 114 2.47 12.80 -14.17
N LEU A 115 1.43 12.86 -13.32
CA LEU A 115 0.26 13.69 -13.58
C LEU A 115 0.61 15.19 -13.49
N GLU A 116 1.41 15.60 -12.52
CA GLU A 116 1.93 16.97 -12.42
C GLU A 116 2.65 17.39 -13.70
N GLN A 117 3.55 16.54 -14.23
CA GLN A 117 4.27 16.81 -15.46
C GLN A 117 3.33 16.91 -16.68
N THR A 118 2.36 16.02 -16.78
CA THR A 118 1.34 16.04 -17.82
C THR A 118 0.52 17.32 -17.76
N MET A 119 0.03 17.69 -16.56
CA MET A 119 -0.75 18.92 -16.39
C MET A 119 0.06 20.19 -16.69
N LYS A 120 1.35 20.24 -16.34
CA LYS A 120 2.25 21.34 -16.74
C LYS A 120 2.37 21.49 -18.26
N GLN A 121 2.36 20.38 -19.00
CA GLN A 121 2.40 20.41 -20.47
C GLN A 121 1.08 20.88 -21.08
N LEU A 122 -0.05 20.43 -20.50
CA LEU A 122 -1.40 20.74 -20.99
C LEU A 122 -1.87 22.14 -20.59
N LEU A 123 -1.35 22.67 -19.50
CA LEU A 123 -1.69 23.97 -18.91
C LEU A 123 -0.44 24.85 -18.73
N PRO A 124 0.29 25.22 -19.80
CA PRO A 124 1.58 25.88 -19.68
C PRO A 124 1.52 27.30 -19.09
N SER A 125 0.36 27.93 -19.09
CA SER A 125 0.14 29.29 -18.53
C SER A 125 -0.23 29.27 -17.04
N TYR A 126 -0.38 28.08 -16.45
CA TYR A 126 -0.80 27.91 -15.06
C TYR A 126 0.34 27.33 -14.21
N GLN A 127 0.35 27.66 -12.93
CA GLN A 127 1.21 27.02 -11.96
C GLN A 127 0.59 25.69 -11.57
N VAL A 128 1.34 24.60 -11.75
CA VAL A 128 0.92 23.24 -11.36
C VAL A 128 1.95 22.69 -10.39
N GLU A 129 1.52 22.38 -9.18
CA GLU A 129 2.40 21.94 -8.11
C GLU A 129 1.83 20.71 -7.41
N SER A 130 2.70 19.74 -7.09
CA SER A 130 2.36 18.64 -6.20
C SER A 130 2.85 18.95 -4.79
N ALA A 131 1.97 18.77 -3.80
CA ALA A 131 2.30 19.05 -2.39
C ALA A 131 3.17 17.95 -1.73
N GLY A 132 3.41 16.83 -2.44
CA GLY A 132 4.14 15.69 -1.90
C GLY A 132 3.43 15.05 -0.71
N SER A 133 4.18 14.47 0.23
CA SER A 133 3.64 13.72 1.38
C SER A 133 3.20 14.59 2.57
N GLY A 134 3.04 15.89 2.37
CA GLY A 134 2.64 16.87 3.40
C GLY A 134 1.12 16.89 3.64
N PRO A 135 0.67 17.68 4.63
CA PRO A 135 -0.75 17.99 4.79
C PRO A 135 -1.14 19.02 3.73
N GLY A 136 -1.90 18.63 2.74
CA GLY A 136 -2.36 19.45 1.64
C GLY A 136 -2.98 18.60 0.55
N SER A 137 -3.43 19.28 -0.50
CA SER A 137 -3.91 18.61 -1.72
C SER A 137 -2.73 17.98 -2.45
N ASP A 138 -2.93 16.81 -3.04
CA ASP A 138 -1.86 16.11 -3.76
C ASP A 138 -1.42 16.88 -5.02
N LEU A 139 -2.35 17.64 -5.65
CA LEU A 139 -2.09 18.51 -6.80
C LEU A 139 -2.84 19.83 -6.66
N VAL A 140 -2.17 20.94 -6.96
CA VAL A 140 -2.76 22.28 -7.00
C VAL A 140 -2.48 22.90 -8.36
N ILE A 141 -3.53 23.41 -9.00
CA ILE A 141 -3.44 24.18 -10.25
C ILE A 141 -3.89 25.61 -9.97
N SER A 142 -3.09 26.61 -10.34
CA SER A 142 -3.35 28.02 -10.02
C SER A 142 -2.96 28.95 -11.16
N ASP A 143 -3.70 30.03 -11.34
CA ASP A 143 -3.35 31.16 -12.19
C ASP A 143 -2.65 32.31 -11.43
N GLY A 144 -2.45 32.14 -10.11
CA GLY A 144 -1.90 33.15 -9.21
C GLY A 144 -2.98 33.91 -8.40
N ASN A 145 -4.23 33.95 -8.85
CA ASN A 145 -5.35 34.55 -8.14
C ASN A 145 -6.28 33.48 -7.55
N SER A 146 -6.55 32.46 -8.33
CA SER A 146 -7.43 31.34 -8.01
C SER A 146 -6.66 30.04 -8.00
N SER A 147 -7.17 29.03 -7.28
CA SER A 147 -6.55 27.71 -7.22
C SER A 147 -7.60 26.60 -7.21
N LEU A 148 -7.29 25.51 -7.88
CA LEU A 148 -8.06 24.26 -7.86
C LEU A 148 -7.24 23.21 -7.12
N GLN A 149 -7.82 22.62 -6.08
CA GLN A 149 -7.18 21.62 -5.24
C GLN A 149 -7.71 20.22 -5.57
N ILE A 150 -6.79 19.30 -5.82
CA ILE A 150 -7.11 17.95 -6.32
C ILE A 150 -6.38 16.90 -5.47
N GLU A 151 -7.14 15.99 -4.90
CA GLU A 151 -6.60 14.78 -4.27
C GLU A 151 -6.32 13.72 -5.32
N LEU A 152 -5.20 13.00 -5.23
CA LEU A 152 -4.82 11.94 -6.16
C LEU A 152 -4.81 10.58 -5.48
N LYS A 153 -5.34 9.56 -6.16
CA LYS A 153 -5.31 8.18 -5.68
C LYS A 153 -4.92 7.21 -6.80
N THR A 154 -3.94 6.38 -6.54
CA THR A 154 -3.42 5.39 -7.50
C THR A 154 -4.35 4.19 -7.70
N SER A 155 -5.41 4.04 -6.92
CA SER A 155 -6.39 2.98 -7.11
C SER A 155 -7.64 3.22 -6.27
N SER A 156 -8.77 2.65 -6.70
CA SER A 156 -10.00 2.58 -5.91
C SER A 156 -9.85 1.77 -4.61
N GLY A 157 -8.76 1.00 -4.48
CA GLY A 157 -8.41 0.27 -3.26
C GLY A 157 -7.57 1.07 -2.26
N ALA A 158 -7.23 2.34 -2.57
CA ALA A 158 -6.47 3.22 -1.67
C ALA A 158 -7.23 3.52 -0.36
N ASP A 159 -6.50 4.02 0.64
CA ASP A 159 -7.10 4.54 1.86
C ASP A 159 -7.53 5.99 1.61
N PHE A 160 -8.83 6.29 1.74
CA PHE A 160 -9.40 7.64 1.57
C PHE A 160 -9.29 8.51 2.82
N GLY A 161 -8.55 8.10 3.75
CA GLY A 161 -8.26 8.73 5.02
C GLY A 161 -7.93 7.66 6.04
N GLN A 162 -7.06 7.98 6.96
CA GLN A 162 -6.67 7.05 8.01
C GLN A 162 -6.35 7.79 9.30
N PHE A 163 -6.66 7.15 10.42
CA PHE A 163 -6.24 7.61 11.73
C PHE A 163 -5.71 6.43 12.55
N LYS A 164 -4.95 6.74 13.59
CA LYS A 164 -4.42 5.74 14.51
C LYS A 164 -5.35 5.60 15.70
N MET A 165 -5.33 4.40 16.29
CA MET A 165 -5.95 4.14 17.59
C MET A 165 -4.95 3.48 18.52
N ALA A 166 -5.19 3.58 19.83
CA ALA A 166 -4.40 2.97 20.88
C ALA A 166 -5.30 2.31 21.92
N TYR A 167 -4.73 1.40 22.68
CA TYR A 167 -5.43 0.70 23.75
C TYR A 167 -4.95 1.18 25.12
N GLU A 168 -5.83 1.81 25.90
CA GLU A 168 -5.59 2.22 27.29
C GLU A 168 -5.77 1.00 28.22
N VAL A 169 -4.67 0.50 28.78
CA VAL A 169 -4.64 -0.77 29.52
C VAL A 169 -5.49 -0.70 30.77
N ASP A 170 -5.31 0.33 31.59
CA ASP A 170 -6.00 0.47 32.89
C ASP A 170 -7.51 0.66 32.72
N LYS A 171 -7.90 1.37 31.65
CA LYS A 171 -9.31 1.62 31.32
C LYS A 171 -9.93 0.53 30.46
N LYS A 172 -9.15 -0.45 30.03
CA LYS A 172 -9.55 -1.55 29.12
C LYS A 172 -10.35 -1.07 27.92
N ARG A 173 -9.92 0.06 27.30
CA ARG A 173 -10.66 0.67 26.19
C ARG A 173 -9.75 1.12 25.05
N TRP A 174 -10.34 1.24 23.88
CA TRP A 174 -9.69 1.85 22.73
C TRP A 174 -9.94 3.35 22.71
N ALA A 175 -8.93 4.11 22.26
CA ALA A 175 -8.99 5.55 22.06
C ALA A 175 -8.41 5.92 20.69
N ALA A 176 -8.93 6.96 20.06
CA ALA A 176 -8.29 7.57 18.91
C ALA A 176 -6.99 8.25 19.35
N VAL A 177 -5.95 8.15 18.51
CA VAL A 177 -4.66 8.82 18.77
C VAL A 177 -4.56 10.02 17.87
N GLU A 178 -4.41 11.18 18.47
CA GLU A 178 -4.06 12.41 17.76
C GLU A 178 -2.71 12.23 17.06
N THR A 179 -2.69 12.44 15.77
CA THR A 179 -1.46 12.40 14.97
C THR A 179 -1.22 13.81 14.42
N LYS A 180 -0.12 14.42 14.80
CA LYS A 180 0.29 15.73 14.27
C LYS A 180 0.20 15.71 12.75
N GLY A 181 -0.58 16.62 12.16
CA GLY A 181 -0.73 16.80 10.71
C GLY A 181 -2.00 16.21 10.07
N TYR A 182 -2.78 15.39 10.77
CA TYR A 182 -4.05 14.87 10.26
C TYR A 182 -5.29 15.62 10.81
N LEU A 183 -5.07 16.72 11.48
CA LEU A 183 -6.08 17.44 12.27
C LEU A 183 -7.07 18.30 11.46
N LYS A 184 -6.94 18.43 10.15
CA LYS A 184 -7.90 19.20 9.34
C LYS A 184 -9.34 18.66 9.44
N ASN A 185 -9.54 17.42 9.93
CA ASN A 185 -10.84 16.77 10.09
C ASN A 185 -10.97 15.99 11.41
N GLU A 186 -10.52 16.58 12.51
CA GLU A 186 -10.57 15.95 13.83
C GLU A 186 -12.00 15.52 14.22
N GLN A 187 -13.00 16.35 13.92
CA GLN A 187 -14.41 16.05 14.21
C GLN A 187 -14.90 14.80 13.47
N LEU A 188 -14.50 14.63 12.21
CA LEU A 188 -14.93 13.49 11.41
C LEU A 188 -14.24 12.20 11.88
N TYR A 189 -12.92 12.21 12.10
CA TYR A 189 -12.21 11.04 12.62
C TYR A 189 -12.70 10.67 14.02
N SER A 190 -12.99 11.67 14.86
CA SER A 190 -13.61 11.49 16.16
C SER A 190 -15.01 10.89 16.04
N GLY A 191 -15.82 11.35 15.09
CA GLY A 191 -17.15 10.81 14.79
C GLY A 191 -17.08 9.36 14.30
N ILE A 192 -16.23 9.05 13.34
CA ILE A 192 -16.01 7.67 12.87
C ILE A 192 -15.51 6.78 14.00
N PHE A 193 -14.56 7.26 14.78
CA PHE A 193 -14.06 6.49 15.93
C PHE A 193 -15.19 6.21 16.92
N THR A 194 -15.90 7.24 17.34
CA THR A 194 -16.93 7.14 18.41
C THR A 194 -18.12 6.29 17.97
N ASN A 195 -18.61 6.51 16.74
CA ASN A 195 -19.86 5.93 16.27
C ASN A 195 -19.68 4.56 15.58
N VAL A 196 -18.49 4.28 15.04
CA VAL A 196 -18.24 3.08 14.24
C VAL A 196 -17.18 2.18 14.88
N VAL A 197 -15.97 2.72 15.14
CA VAL A 197 -14.84 1.90 15.58
C VAL A 197 -14.95 1.49 17.03
N LYS A 198 -15.27 2.43 17.91
CA LYS A 198 -15.35 2.17 19.36
C LYS A 198 -16.39 1.10 19.72
N PRO A 199 -17.63 1.11 19.18
CA PRO A 199 -18.59 0.03 19.41
C PRO A 199 -18.09 -1.33 18.90
N ALA A 200 -17.50 -1.36 17.70
CA ALA A 200 -16.97 -2.60 17.11
C ALA A 200 -15.78 -3.18 17.88
N MET A 201 -15.03 -2.34 18.57
CA MET A 201 -13.87 -2.72 19.38
C MET A 201 -14.17 -2.85 20.88
N ALA A 202 -15.42 -2.63 21.32
CA ALA A 202 -15.79 -2.60 22.75
C ALA A 202 -15.39 -3.89 23.51
N ASN A 203 -15.56 -5.05 22.88
CA ASN A 203 -15.21 -6.36 23.43
C ASN A 203 -13.84 -6.90 22.99
N LYS A 204 -13.00 -6.04 22.40
CA LYS A 204 -11.67 -6.41 21.90
C LYS A 204 -10.60 -5.85 22.84
N HIS A 205 -10.04 -6.69 23.68
CA HIS A 205 -9.05 -6.27 24.67
C HIS A 205 -7.67 -6.82 24.35
N ILE A 206 -6.62 -6.06 24.72
CA ILE A 206 -5.24 -6.53 24.70
C ILE A 206 -4.89 -7.00 26.10
N ASP A 207 -4.65 -8.29 26.26
CA ASP A 207 -4.03 -8.82 27.45
C ASP A 207 -2.51 -8.64 27.35
N ILE A 208 -2.00 -7.58 27.97
CA ILE A 208 -0.57 -7.24 27.92
C ILE A 208 0.32 -8.28 28.59
N TYR A 209 -0.23 -9.09 29.49
CA TYR A 209 0.52 -10.14 30.19
C TYR A 209 0.70 -11.39 29.31
N LYS A 210 -0.15 -11.56 28.30
CA LYS A 210 -0.07 -12.67 27.36
C LYS A 210 1.05 -12.50 26.34
N TYR A 211 1.56 -11.28 26.17
CA TYR A 211 2.60 -10.96 25.19
C TYR A 211 3.84 -10.42 25.90
N PRO A 212 5.05 -10.82 25.48
CA PRO A 212 6.27 -10.18 25.97
C PRO A 212 6.19 -8.67 25.74
N LYS A 213 6.51 -7.87 26.75
CA LYS A 213 6.52 -6.40 26.68
C LYS A 213 7.38 -5.88 25.50
N SER A 214 8.43 -6.65 25.13
CA SER A 214 9.28 -6.36 23.97
C SER A 214 8.52 -6.40 22.62
N ASN A 215 7.37 -7.04 22.55
CA ASN A 215 6.57 -7.15 21.31
C ASN A 215 5.52 -6.04 21.19
N LEU A 216 5.21 -5.34 22.26
CA LEU A 216 4.21 -4.28 22.29
C LEU A 216 4.89 -2.91 22.40
N ASN A 217 4.42 -1.93 21.63
CA ASN A 217 4.79 -0.54 21.80
C ASN A 217 3.92 0.09 22.88
N ILE A 218 4.40 0.04 24.14
CA ILE A 218 3.70 0.53 25.32
C ILE A 218 4.43 1.75 25.85
N LYS A 219 3.68 2.82 26.10
CA LYS A 219 4.15 4.03 26.78
C LYS A 219 3.04 4.51 27.72
N ASP A 220 3.37 4.80 28.97
CA ASP A 220 2.45 5.36 30.00
C ASP A 220 1.11 4.59 30.12
N GLY A 221 1.16 3.26 30.15
CA GLY A 221 -0.03 2.40 30.24
C GLY A 221 -0.86 2.32 28.95
N VAL A 222 -0.38 2.87 27.83
CA VAL A 222 -1.06 2.87 26.55
C VAL A 222 -0.31 2.04 25.51
N VAL A 223 -1.00 1.12 24.84
CA VAL A 223 -0.46 0.31 23.74
C VAL A 223 -0.75 0.99 22.41
N TYR A 224 0.27 1.52 21.75
CA TYR A 224 0.19 2.19 20.45
C TYR A 224 0.30 1.25 19.25
N GLY A 225 0.72 0.02 19.48
CA GLY A 225 0.91 -0.97 18.43
C GLY A 225 1.92 -2.04 18.80
N LEU A 226 2.61 -2.58 17.80
CA LEU A 226 3.60 -3.63 17.97
C LEU A 226 5.01 -3.11 17.65
N ARG A 227 6.00 -3.54 18.44
CA ARG A 227 7.42 -3.31 18.12
C ARG A 227 7.90 -4.26 17.02
N ARG A 228 8.95 -3.86 16.31
CA ARG A 228 9.66 -4.69 15.35
C ARG A 228 10.56 -5.70 16.08
N ALA A 229 9.93 -6.68 16.74
CA ALA A 229 10.66 -7.82 17.30
C ALA A 229 10.58 -9.02 16.34
N SER A 230 11.49 -9.98 16.47
CA SER A 230 11.51 -11.22 15.69
C SER A 230 10.17 -12.00 15.70
N HIS A 231 9.34 -11.77 16.71
CA HIS A 231 8.03 -12.41 16.89
C HIS A 231 6.82 -11.55 16.54
N THR A 232 7.02 -10.31 16.07
CA THR A 232 5.90 -9.38 15.76
C THR A 232 4.89 -9.99 14.79
N GLY A 233 5.33 -10.73 13.77
CA GLY A 233 4.44 -11.38 12.82
C GLY A 233 3.55 -12.46 13.45
N ARG A 234 4.03 -13.17 14.48
CA ARG A 234 3.24 -14.15 15.25
C ARG A 234 2.21 -13.43 16.11
N VAL A 235 2.63 -12.39 16.84
CA VAL A 235 1.74 -11.58 17.70
C VAL A 235 0.65 -10.93 16.86
N LYS A 236 1.01 -10.33 15.72
CA LYS A 236 0.05 -9.76 14.77
C LYS A 236 -1.01 -10.78 14.34
N ARG A 237 -0.60 -11.96 13.89
CA ARG A 237 -1.54 -13.01 13.46
C ARG A 237 -2.44 -13.50 14.59
N HIS A 238 -1.90 -13.61 15.81
CA HIS A 238 -2.68 -14.01 16.96
C HIS A 238 -3.73 -12.97 17.32
N LEU A 239 -3.37 -11.67 17.37
CA LEU A 239 -4.31 -10.58 17.63
C LEU A 239 -5.38 -10.51 16.52
N GLN A 240 -5.01 -10.65 15.26
CA GLN A 240 -5.98 -10.67 14.16
C GLN A 240 -6.96 -11.84 14.29
N GLN A 241 -6.47 -13.04 14.61
CA GLN A 241 -7.33 -14.19 14.85
C GLN A 241 -8.25 -13.98 16.06
N GLN A 242 -7.73 -13.44 17.14
CA GLN A 242 -8.49 -13.19 18.35
C GLN A 242 -9.59 -12.13 18.15
N TRP A 243 -9.25 -11.04 17.47
CA TRP A 243 -10.18 -9.91 17.33
C TRP A 243 -11.12 -10.01 16.15
N PHE A 244 -10.65 -10.56 15.03
CA PHE A 244 -11.37 -10.55 13.76
C PHE A 244 -11.88 -11.93 13.35
N GLY A 245 -11.58 -12.96 14.13
CA GLY A 245 -11.96 -14.35 13.84
C GLY A 245 -11.22 -14.98 12.65
N ASN A 246 -10.37 -14.22 11.97
CA ASN A 246 -9.59 -14.68 10.83
C ASN A 246 -8.24 -13.94 10.75
N ARG A 247 -7.44 -14.23 9.73
CA ARG A 247 -6.12 -13.59 9.54
C ARG A 247 -6.19 -12.29 8.73
N THR A 248 -7.36 -11.81 8.41
CA THR A 248 -7.57 -10.61 7.59
C THR A 248 -7.89 -9.40 8.47
N ASP A 249 -7.91 -8.23 7.83
CA ASP A 249 -8.33 -6.99 8.47
C ASP A 249 -9.84 -7.02 8.75
N MET A 250 -10.30 -6.34 9.78
CA MET A 250 -11.71 -6.14 10.05
C MET A 250 -12.27 -5.02 9.20
N ASN A 251 -13.42 -5.24 8.56
CA ASN A 251 -14.10 -4.25 7.75
C ASN A 251 -15.50 -4.01 8.29
N ILE A 252 -15.81 -2.77 8.64
CA ILE A 252 -17.09 -2.35 9.19
C ILE A 252 -17.78 -1.49 8.14
N PRO A 253 -18.97 -1.86 7.64
CA PRO A 253 -19.75 -1.01 6.72
C PRO A 253 -20.05 0.36 7.35
N VAL A 254 -19.97 1.40 6.54
CA VAL A 254 -20.30 2.79 6.93
C VAL A 254 -21.04 3.48 5.81
N ASP A 255 -21.67 4.61 6.11
CA ASP A 255 -22.31 5.44 5.11
C ASP A 255 -21.26 6.12 4.21
N GLY A 256 -21.48 6.08 2.90
CA GLY A 256 -20.60 6.69 1.90
C GLY A 256 -20.50 8.21 2.00
N SER A 257 -21.55 8.86 2.51
CA SER A 257 -21.58 10.31 2.71
C SER A 257 -20.49 10.82 3.68
N LEU A 258 -20.01 9.97 4.59
CA LEU A 258 -18.90 10.29 5.50
C LEU A 258 -17.58 10.61 4.75
N VAL A 259 -17.46 10.22 3.49
CA VAL A 259 -16.23 10.41 2.70
C VAL A 259 -16.05 11.85 2.28
N GLN A 260 -17.15 12.52 1.93
CA GLN A 260 -17.12 13.85 1.34
C GLN A 260 -16.66 14.92 2.32
N SER A 261 -16.88 14.69 3.62
CA SER A 261 -16.43 15.58 4.69
C SER A 261 -14.95 15.41 5.09
N LEU A 262 -14.23 14.44 4.47
CA LEU A 262 -12.83 14.12 4.83
C LEU A 262 -11.78 15.03 4.20
N LYS A 263 -12.12 15.73 3.10
CA LYS A 263 -11.15 16.47 2.29
C LYS A 263 -11.60 17.90 2.10
N GLY A 264 -10.65 18.83 2.15
CA GLY A 264 -10.86 20.24 1.81
C GLY A 264 -10.60 20.53 0.34
N ASP A 265 -10.37 19.49 -0.47
CA ASP A 265 -10.14 19.60 -1.91
C ASP A 265 -11.48 19.74 -2.65
N GLU A 266 -11.48 20.29 -3.86
CA GLU A 266 -12.65 20.36 -4.73
C GLU A 266 -12.88 19.07 -5.51
N LEU A 267 -11.79 18.45 -5.96
CA LEU A 267 -11.80 17.27 -6.83
C LEU A 267 -10.95 16.13 -6.28
N ILE A 268 -11.26 14.93 -6.73
CA ILE A 268 -10.42 13.76 -6.54
C ILE A 268 -10.27 12.99 -7.85
N GLN A 269 -9.03 12.78 -8.29
CA GLN A 269 -8.70 11.90 -9.41
C GLN A 269 -8.27 10.53 -8.89
N ILE A 270 -8.89 9.48 -9.39
CA ILE A 270 -8.53 8.10 -9.07
C ILE A 270 -8.07 7.41 -10.34
N GLN A 271 -6.80 7.00 -10.37
CA GLN A 271 -6.20 6.35 -11.53
C GLN A 271 -7.03 5.17 -12.03
N GLY A 272 -7.42 5.21 -13.30
CA GLY A 272 -8.25 4.20 -13.95
C GLY A 272 -9.73 4.19 -13.52
N ARG A 273 -10.17 5.22 -12.78
CA ARG A 273 -11.58 5.43 -12.39
C ARG A 273 -12.13 6.79 -12.79
N GLY A 274 -11.27 7.79 -13.01
CA GLY A 274 -11.62 9.14 -13.40
C GLY A 274 -11.75 10.13 -12.24
N VAL A 275 -12.35 11.28 -12.51
CA VAL A 275 -12.51 12.43 -11.60
C VAL A 275 -13.89 12.39 -10.93
N TYR A 276 -13.93 12.80 -9.68
CA TYR A 276 -15.16 13.00 -8.91
C TYR A 276 -15.07 14.31 -8.15
N ALA A 277 -16.21 14.99 -7.98
CA ALA A 277 -16.29 16.18 -7.15
C ALA A 277 -16.36 15.82 -5.67
N LEU A 278 -15.68 16.59 -4.84
CA LEU A 278 -15.74 16.51 -3.38
C LEU A 278 -16.70 17.54 -2.78
N THR A 279 -17.16 18.51 -3.58
CA THR A 279 -18.14 19.52 -3.18
C THR A 279 -19.28 19.60 -4.18
N PRO A 280 -20.50 19.97 -3.74
CA PRO A 280 -21.62 20.19 -4.65
C PRO A 280 -21.35 21.28 -5.69
N GLN A 281 -20.59 22.30 -5.31
CA GLN A 281 -20.19 23.41 -6.21
C GLN A 281 -19.34 22.90 -7.35
N ALA A 282 -18.29 22.11 -7.02
CA ALA A 282 -17.44 21.49 -8.03
C ALA A 282 -18.23 20.51 -8.91
N ALA A 283 -19.15 19.71 -8.35
CA ALA A 283 -20.00 18.81 -9.11
C ALA A 283 -20.83 19.55 -10.14
N SER A 284 -21.48 20.63 -9.73
CA SER A 284 -22.30 21.47 -10.61
C SER A 284 -21.45 22.16 -11.68
N TYR A 285 -20.31 22.74 -11.30
CA TYR A 285 -19.46 23.48 -12.22
C TYR A 285 -18.84 22.58 -13.30
N PHE A 286 -18.22 21.49 -12.88
CA PHE A 286 -17.55 20.56 -13.79
C PHE A 286 -18.53 19.60 -14.50
N GLY A 287 -19.78 19.51 -14.07
CA GLY A 287 -20.78 18.60 -14.63
C GLY A 287 -20.43 17.13 -14.38
N ILE A 288 -19.87 16.82 -13.22
CA ILE A 288 -19.45 15.47 -12.80
C ILE A 288 -20.15 15.03 -11.52
N SER A 289 -20.19 13.71 -11.29
CA SER A 289 -20.81 13.18 -10.07
C SER A 289 -20.01 13.55 -8.82
N GLU A 290 -20.72 13.83 -7.73
CA GLU A 290 -20.10 13.86 -6.42
C GLU A 290 -19.57 12.47 -6.04
N LEU A 291 -18.44 12.43 -5.30
CA LEU A 291 -17.85 11.18 -4.86
C LEU A 291 -18.84 10.30 -4.09
N LYS A 292 -19.66 10.92 -3.20
CA LYS A 292 -20.65 10.18 -2.38
C LYS A 292 -21.66 9.42 -3.23
N ASP A 293 -22.12 10.00 -4.36
CA ASP A 293 -23.12 9.41 -5.24
C ASP A 293 -22.55 8.26 -6.09
N SER A 294 -21.24 8.24 -6.24
CA SER A 294 -20.50 7.19 -6.94
C SER A 294 -20.13 6.00 -6.05
N VAL A 295 -20.38 6.09 -4.73
CA VAL A 295 -20.02 5.05 -3.77
C VAL A 295 -20.99 3.87 -3.82
N LYS A 296 -20.51 2.71 -4.29
CA LYS A 296 -21.25 1.43 -4.24
C LYS A 296 -21.17 0.76 -2.87
N LYS A 297 -20.03 0.92 -2.20
CA LYS A 297 -19.77 0.35 -0.88
C LYS A 297 -18.70 1.16 -0.17
N SER A 298 -18.93 1.47 1.09
CA SER A 298 -17.97 2.09 1.99
C SER A 298 -17.80 1.29 3.26
N GLN A 299 -16.60 1.30 3.80
CA GLN A 299 -16.27 0.56 5.02
C GLN A 299 -15.05 1.16 5.73
N VAL A 300 -15.05 1.10 7.05
CA VAL A 300 -13.85 1.35 7.85
C VAL A 300 -13.09 0.04 7.99
N ARG A 301 -11.84 0.02 7.55
CA ARG A 301 -10.92 -1.09 7.71
C ARG A 301 -10.04 -0.87 8.95
N ILE A 302 -10.15 -1.76 9.93
CA ILE A 302 -9.28 -1.79 11.11
C ILE A 302 -8.18 -2.82 10.88
N ARG A 303 -6.93 -2.40 11.05
CA ARG A 303 -5.77 -3.27 10.82
C ARG A 303 -4.57 -2.92 11.69
N ILE A 304 -3.66 -3.86 11.79
CA ILE A 304 -2.31 -3.66 12.34
C ILE A 304 -1.39 -3.37 11.17
N LYS A 305 -1.12 -2.08 10.92
CA LYS A 305 -0.32 -1.60 9.76
C LYS A 305 1.13 -1.43 10.17
N PRO A 306 2.10 -1.93 9.39
CA PRO A 306 3.49 -1.55 9.58
C PRO A 306 3.65 -0.05 9.41
N HIS A 307 4.40 0.58 10.30
CA HIS A 307 4.79 1.96 10.13
C HIS A 307 5.91 2.04 9.08
N SER A 308 5.90 3.09 8.27
CA SER A 308 6.95 3.33 7.26
C SER A 308 8.24 3.88 7.85
N SER A 309 8.21 4.29 9.13
CA SER A 309 9.40 4.81 9.81
C SER A 309 10.45 3.72 10.05
N THR A 310 11.68 4.15 10.14
CA THR A 310 12.88 3.33 10.37
C THR A 310 12.85 2.52 11.66
N ASP A 311 12.00 2.90 12.63
CA ASP A 311 11.81 2.19 13.89
C ASP A 311 11.09 0.83 13.74
N GLY A 312 10.45 0.60 12.59
CA GLY A 312 9.79 -0.67 12.24
C GLY A 312 8.61 -1.03 13.11
N THR A 313 8.00 -0.08 13.84
CA THR A 313 6.80 -0.31 14.63
C THR A 313 5.59 -0.60 13.73
N HIS A 314 4.58 -1.28 14.31
CA HIS A 314 3.28 -1.47 13.69
C HIS A 314 2.25 -0.69 14.50
N SER A 315 1.41 0.10 13.84
CA SER A 315 0.33 0.84 14.50
C SER A 315 -1.02 0.16 14.30
N PHE A 316 -1.90 0.37 15.24
CA PHE A 316 -3.33 0.09 15.06
C PHE A 316 -3.92 1.22 14.23
N THR A 317 -4.46 0.89 13.06
CA THR A 317 -4.89 1.90 12.09
C THR A 317 -6.31 1.61 11.62
N CYS A 318 -7.11 2.65 11.58
CA CYS A 318 -8.40 2.69 10.92
C CYS A 318 -8.26 3.41 9.59
N ALA A 319 -8.82 2.87 8.52
CA ALA A 319 -8.78 3.47 7.20
C ALA A 319 -10.13 3.36 6.51
N LEU A 320 -10.61 4.46 5.94
CA LEU A 320 -11.81 4.46 5.11
C LEU A 320 -11.50 3.85 3.75
N LYS A 321 -12.36 2.94 3.30
CA LYS A 321 -12.29 2.23 2.03
C LYS A 321 -13.56 2.45 1.24
N LEU A 322 -13.41 2.70 -0.05
CA LEU A 322 -14.50 2.91 -0.98
C LEU A 322 -14.44 1.93 -2.14
N ASN A 323 -15.60 1.48 -2.57
CA ASN A 323 -15.80 0.88 -3.88
C ASN A 323 -16.69 1.84 -4.68
N LEU A 324 -16.18 2.32 -5.82
CA LEU A 324 -16.77 3.37 -6.61
C LEU A 324 -17.22 2.86 -7.98
N SER A 325 -18.26 3.47 -8.54
CA SER A 325 -18.56 3.43 -9.97
C SER A 325 -17.38 4.06 -10.73
N LYS A 326 -17.25 3.80 -12.01
CA LYS A 326 -16.30 4.53 -12.87
C LYS A 326 -16.92 5.89 -13.19
N SER A 327 -16.12 6.94 -13.16
CA SER A 327 -16.46 8.25 -13.73
C SER A 327 -16.17 8.26 -15.22
N ASP A 328 -16.90 9.06 -15.99
CA ASP A 328 -16.66 9.26 -17.41
C ASP A 328 -15.66 10.40 -17.68
N ALA A 329 -15.31 11.21 -16.67
CA ALA A 329 -14.35 12.31 -16.77
C ALA A 329 -12.95 11.91 -16.29
N ASP A 330 -11.90 12.41 -16.93
CA ASP A 330 -10.50 12.35 -16.50
C ASP A 330 -9.87 13.74 -16.55
N LEU A 331 -8.91 14.04 -15.66
CA LEU A 331 -8.23 15.36 -15.61
C LEU A 331 -7.51 15.71 -16.90
N THR A 332 -7.15 14.75 -17.69
CA THR A 332 -6.39 14.91 -18.95
C THR A 332 -7.29 15.00 -20.18
N ASP A 333 -8.61 14.88 -20.02
CA ASP A 333 -9.57 15.02 -21.14
C ASP A 333 -9.63 16.49 -21.59
N ASP A 334 -9.61 16.75 -22.89
CA ASP A 334 -9.61 18.09 -23.47
C ASP A 334 -10.79 18.94 -22.98
N GLU A 335 -11.99 18.36 -22.93
CA GLU A 335 -13.20 19.04 -22.42
C GLU A 335 -13.07 19.41 -20.94
N PHE A 336 -12.43 18.55 -20.15
CA PHE A 336 -12.21 18.81 -18.74
C PHE A 336 -11.15 19.88 -18.50
N LEU A 337 -10.10 19.92 -19.34
CA LEU A 337 -9.07 20.96 -19.31
C LEU A 337 -9.62 22.35 -19.63
N VAL A 338 -10.57 22.44 -20.57
CA VAL A 338 -11.27 23.71 -20.86
C VAL A 338 -12.00 24.19 -19.61
N LYS A 339 -12.74 23.32 -18.93
CA LYS A 339 -13.47 23.67 -17.70
C LYS A 339 -12.52 24.06 -16.54
N ILE A 340 -11.33 23.46 -16.44
CA ILE A 340 -10.32 23.87 -15.44
C ILE A 340 -9.89 25.31 -15.71
N LYS A 341 -9.61 25.67 -16.97
CA LYS A 341 -9.22 27.04 -17.33
C LYS A 341 -10.32 28.05 -17.02
N GLU A 342 -11.54 27.77 -17.47
CA GLU A 342 -12.72 28.61 -17.18
C GLU A 342 -12.94 28.77 -15.67
N TYR A 343 -12.76 27.71 -14.88
CA TYR A 343 -12.89 27.75 -13.42
C TYR A 343 -11.87 28.71 -12.81
N LEU A 344 -10.62 28.62 -13.20
CA LEU A 344 -9.54 29.47 -12.67
C LEU A 344 -9.66 30.94 -13.12
N GLU A 345 -10.13 31.18 -14.34
CA GLU A 345 -10.32 32.53 -14.89
C GLU A 345 -11.62 33.22 -14.41
N GLY A 346 -12.60 32.45 -13.92
CA GLY A 346 -13.92 32.93 -13.50
C GLY A 346 -14.11 33.06 -11.99
N THR A 347 -13.14 32.62 -11.19
CA THR A 347 -13.14 32.73 -9.74
C THR A 347 -12.17 33.79 -9.26
#